data_0bd40addb6415c5765417b2bf6c96945
#
_entry.id   0bd40addb6415c5765417b2bf6c96945
#
_cell.length_a   1.000
_cell.length_b   1.000
_cell.length_c   1.000
_cell.angle_alpha   90.00
_cell.angle_beta   90.00
_cell.angle_gamma   90.00
#
_symmetry.space_group_name_H-M   'P 1'
#
loop_
_entity.id
_entity.type
_entity.pdbx_description
1 polymer ?
#
loop_
_entity_poly.entity_id
_entity_poly.type
_entity_poly.pdbx_seq_one_letter_code
_entity_poly.pdbx_strand_id
1 'polypeptide(L)'
;MAAISVIVPIYKVEAFLHRCVDSILAQTFADFDLVLVDDGSPDSCGDICEEYARKDGRIHVIHQKNGGLSAARNTGIDWAQANSGSQWLAFVDSDDWVHPDFLRRLYTMVQKTGCLLSAC
;
A
#
# COMPACT_ATOMS: atom_id res chain seq x y z
N MET A 1 5.96 -2.21 15.03
CA MET A 1 6.27 -1.07 14.14
C MET A 1 6.92 -1.59 12.87
N ALA A 2 6.36 -1.26 11.72
CA ALA A 2 6.90 -1.68 10.43
C ALA A 2 7.99 -0.72 9.95
N ALA A 3 8.95 -1.22 9.18
CA ALA A 3 10.00 -0.36 8.60
C ALA A 3 9.46 0.46 7.42
N ILE A 4 8.54 -0.10 6.64
CA ILE A 4 7.95 0.54 5.46
C ILE A 4 6.43 0.49 5.57
N SER A 5 5.77 1.60 5.23
CA SER A 5 4.33 1.60 4.97
C SER A 5 4.11 1.67 3.47
N VAL A 6 3.45 0.67 2.92
CA VAL A 6 3.12 0.61 1.49
C VAL A 6 1.71 1.15 1.30
N ILE A 7 1.58 2.20 0.52
CA ILE A 7 0.29 2.88 0.31
C ILE A 7 -0.20 2.59 -1.10
N VAL A 8 -1.43 2.06 -1.19
CA VAL A 8 -2.06 1.70 -2.44
C VAL A 8 -3.39 2.43 -2.57
N PRO A 9 -3.45 3.50 -3.37
CA PRO A 9 -4.72 4.15 -3.67
C PRO A 9 -5.53 3.28 -4.62
N ILE A 10 -6.82 3.13 -4.34
CA ILE A 10 -7.69 2.20 -5.07
C ILE A 10 -8.93 2.91 -5.57
N TYR A 11 -9.17 2.84 -6.89
CA TYR A 11 -10.40 3.31 -7.50
C TYR A 11 -10.68 2.57 -8.80
N LYS A 12 -11.78 1.82 -8.84
CA LYS A 12 -12.23 1.10 -10.05
C LYS A 12 -11.19 0.16 -10.67
N VAL A 13 -10.47 -0.60 -9.84
CA VAL A 13 -9.43 -1.52 -10.31
C VAL A 13 -9.72 -2.97 -9.95
N GLU A 14 -10.99 -3.34 -9.85
CA GLU A 14 -11.41 -4.67 -9.45
C GLU A 14 -10.70 -5.79 -10.21
N ALA A 15 -10.50 -5.62 -11.53
CA ALA A 15 -9.84 -6.61 -12.37
C ALA A 15 -8.34 -6.78 -12.06
N PHE A 16 -7.71 -5.80 -11.43
CA PHE A 16 -6.26 -5.78 -11.19
C PHE A 16 -5.88 -5.87 -9.72
N LEU A 17 -6.83 -5.64 -8.82
CA LEU A 17 -6.55 -5.46 -7.40
C LEU A 17 -5.93 -6.70 -6.75
N HIS A 18 -6.45 -7.89 -7.06
CA HIS A 18 -5.89 -9.13 -6.51
C HIS A 18 -4.41 -9.30 -6.89
N ARG A 19 -4.07 -9.05 -8.14
CA ARG A 19 -2.69 -9.17 -8.61
C ARG A 19 -1.78 -8.18 -7.89
N CYS A 20 -2.23 -6.96 -7.72
CA CYS A 20 -1.48 -5.92 -7.01
C CYS A 20 -1.22 -6.33 -5.55
N VAL A 21 -2.28 -6.63 -4.80
CA VAL A 21 -2.17 -6.96 -3.38
C VAL A 21 -1.37 -8.25 -3.18
N ASP A 22 -1.64 -9.28 -3.99
CA ASP A 22 -0.91 -10.54 -3.87
C ASP A 22 0.59 -10.35 -4.11
N SER A 23 0.98 -9.49 -5.06
CA SER A 23 2.39 -9.21 -5.32
C SER A 23 3.07 -8.52 -4.13
N ILE A 24 2.33 -7.70 -3.39
CA ILE A 24 2.85 -7.04 -2.19
C ILE A 24 2.96 -8.04 -1.03
N LEU A 25 1.96 -8.88 -0.85
CA LEU A 25 1.99 -9.90 0.21
C LEU A 25 3.07 -10.96 -0.02
N ALA A 26 3.47 -11.17 -1.26
CA ALA A 26 4.51 -12.12 -1.64
C ALA A 26 5.93 -11.55 -1.55
N GLN A 27 6.10 -10.34 -1.03
CA GLN A 27 7.42 -9.73 -0.93
C GLN A 27 8.35 -10.50 0.00
N THR A 28 9.63 -10.61 -0.39
CA THR A 28 10.66 -11.22 0.45
C THR A 28 10.98 -10.40 1.69
N PHE A 29 10.76 -9.08 1.61
CA PHE A 29 10.85 -8.18 2.77
C PHE A 29 9.50 -8.16 3.46
N ALA A 30 9.42 -8.66 4.69
CA ALA A 30 8.15 -8.88 5.37
C ALA A 30 7.76 -7.78 6.37
N ASP A 31 8.68 -6.87 6.72
CA ASP A 31 8.47 -5.86 7.74
C ASP A 31 7.82 -4.60 7.18
N PHE A 32 6.56 -4.73 6.75
CA PHE A 32 5.81 -3.61 6.19
C PHE A 32 4.36 -3.61 6.69
N ASP A 33 3.75 -2.42 6.67
CA ASP A 33 2.30 -2.25 6.75
C ASP A 33 1.78 -2.00 5.34
N LEU A 34 0.61 -2.53 5.02
CA LEU A 34 -0.05 -2.28 3.75
C LEU A 34 -1.32 -1.47 3.99
N VAL A 35 -1.35 -0.27 3.46
CA VAL A 35 -2.49 0.65 3.61
C VAL A 35 -3.25 0.70 2.29
N LEU A 36 -4.42 0.08 2.26
CA LEU A 36 -5.31 0.09 1.10
C LEU A 36 -6.32 1.23 1.27
N VAL A 37 -6.21 2.24 0.45
CA VAL A 37 -7.12 3.40 0.50
C VAL A 37 -8.15 3.27 -0.61
N ASP A 38 -9.35 2.84 -0.25
CA ASP A 38 -10.49 2.74 -1.17
C ASP A 38 -11.09 4.12 -1.35
N ASP A 39 -10.81 4.75 -2.48
CA ASP A 39 -11.23 6.12 -2.79
C ASP A 39 -12.65 6.15 -3.39
N GLY A 40 -13.58 5.56 -2.68
CA GLY A 40 -14.98 5.57 -3.08
C GLY A 40 -15.29 4.72 -4.31
N SER A 41 -14.59 3.57 -4.47
CA SER A 41 -14.83 2.67 -5.60
C SER A 41 -16.27 2.17 -5.63
N PRO A 42 -16.97 2.30 -6.76
CA PRO A 42 -18.35 1.81 -6.88
C PRO A 42 -18.43 0.30 -7.16
N ASP A 43 -17.31 -0.32 -7.49
CA ASP A 43 -17.22 -1.77 -7.76
C ASP A 43 -16.94 -2.56 -6.49
N SER A 44 -16.44 -3.80 -6.62
CA SER A 44 -16.16 -4.67 -5.47
C SER A 44 -14.84 -4.41 -4.76
N CYS A 45 -14.10 -3.36 -5.13
CA CYS A 45 -12.78 -3.09 -4.52
C CYS A 45 -12.85 -2.98 -3.00
N GLY A 46 -13.86 -2.30 -2.46
CA GLY A 46 -14.01 -2.14 -1.02
C GLY A 46 -14.14 -3.47 -0.30
N ASP A 47 -14.96 -4.38 -0.84
CA ASP A 47 -15.15 -5.72 -0.25
C ASP A 47 -13.90 -6.57 -0.37
N ILE A 48 -13.18 -6.48 -1.48
CA ILE A 48 -11.92 -7.18 -1.70
C ILE A 48 -10.89 -6.73 -0.67
N CYS A 49 -10.77 -5.43 -0.44
CA CYS A 49 -9.85 -4.88 0.56
C CYS A 49 -10.14 -5.42 1.96
N GLU A 50 -11.42 -5.43 2.36
CA GLU A 50 -11.82 -5.93 3.68
C GLU A 50 -11.52 -7.42 3.84
N GLU A 51 -11.70 -8.20 2.79
CA GLU A 51 -11.37 -9.61 2.82
C GLU A 51 -9.88 -9.84 3.05
N TYR A 52 -9.02 -9.08 2.37
CA TYR A 52 -7.58 -9.16 2.58
C TYR A 52 -7.20 -8.76 4.01
N ALA A 53 -7.80 -7.71 4.55
CA ALA A 53 -7.51 -7.25 5.90
C ALA A 53 -7.85 -8.30 6.97
N ARG A 54 -8.88 -9.11 6.73
CA ARG A 54 -9.22 -10.21 7.62
C ARG A 54 -8.21 -11.34 7.60
N LYS A 55 -7.48 -11.50 6.50
CA LYS A 55 -6.53 -12.60 6.31
C LYS A 55 -5.11 -12.26 6.75
N ASP A 56 -4.75 -10.97 6.77
CA ASP A 56 -3.38 -10.55 7.08
C ASP A 56 -3.41 -9.29 7.96
N GLY A 57 -2.84 -9.41 9.16
CA GLY A 57 -2.84 -8.31 10.14
C GLY A 57 -2.00 -7.11 9.76
N ARG A 58 -1.18 -7.22 8.70
CA ARG A 58 -0.40 -6.08 8.20
C ARG A 58 -1.22 -5.15 7.32
N ILE A 59 -2.41 -5.56 6.91
CA ILE A 59 -3.27 -4.81 6.00
C ILE A 59 -4.23 -3.93 6.78
N HIS A 60 -4.27 -2.65 6.43
CA HIS A 60 -5.17 -1.66 6.99
C HIS A 60 -5.97 -1.03 5.86
N VAL A 61 -7.29 -1.00 6.00
CA VAL A 61 -8.18 -0.50 4.94
C VAL A 61 -8.83 0.79 5.39
N ILE A 62 -8.80 1.79 4.51
CA ILE A 62 -9.49 3.05 4.71
C ILE A 62 -10.46 3.25 3.57
N HIS A 63 -11.74 3.45 3.89
CA HIS A 63 -12.76 3.79 2.91
C HIS A 63 -13.02 5.29 3.02
N GLN A 64 -13.00 5.98 1.88
CA GLN A 64 -13.30 7.41 1.86
C GLN A 64 -14.17 7.76 0.66
N LYS A 65 -14.79 8.92 0.72
CA LYS A 65 -15.51 9.47 -0.42
C LYS A 65 -14.51 9.80 -1.51
N ASN A 66 -14.86 9.55 -2.78
CA ASN A 66 -13.97 9.80 -3.90
C ASN A 66 -13.43 11.24 -3.87
N GLY A 67 -12.14 11.38 -3.75
CA GLY A 67 -11.45 12.66 -3.71
C GLY A 67 -10.29 12.75 -4.70
N GLY A 68 -10.04 11.67 -5.44
CA GLY A 68 -8.96 11.61 -6.41
C GLY A 68 -7.68 10.97 -5.86
N LEU A 69 -6.73 10.73 -6.76
CA LEU A 69 -5.49 10.02 -6.46
C LEU A 69 -4.66 10.72 -5.38
N SER A 70 -4.52 12.04 -5.48
CA SER A 70 -3.73 12.81 -4.51
C SER A 70 -4.35 12.77 -3.12
N ALA A 71 -5.69 12.86 -3.03
CA ALA A 71 -6.38 12.76 -1.76
C ALA A 71 -6.20 11.37 -1.13
N ALA A 72 -6.28 10.32 -1.93
CA ALA A 72 -6.10 8.95 -1.45
C ALA A 72 -4.67 8.72 -0.95
N ARG A 73 -3.66 9.21 -1.66
CA ARG A 73 -2.27 9.14 -1.23
C ARG A 73 -2.06 9.88 0.09
N ASN A 74 -2.61 11.08 0.21
CA ASN A 74 -2.49 11.87 1.44
C ASN A 74 -3.15 11.18 2.62
N THR A 75 -4.30 10.55 2.42
CA THR A 75 -4.96 9.77 3.45
C THR A 75 -4.06 8.63 3.94
N GLY A 76 -3.42 7.92 3.03
CA GLY A 76 -2.49 6.85 3.38
C GLY A 76 -1.28 7.36 4.15
N ILE A 77 -0.71 8.49 3.73
CA ILE A 77 0.41 9.13 4.42
C ILE A 77 0.01 9.53 5.85
N ASP A 78 -1.13 10.17 6.00
CA ASP A 78 -1.63 10.61 7.31
C ASP A 78 -1.85 9.41 8.24
N TRP A 79 -2.42 8.33 7.72
CA TRP A 79 -2.60 7.12 8.49
C TRP A 79 -1.26 6.55 8.97
N ALA A 80 -0.29 6.46 8.07
CA ALA A 80 1.02 5.90 8.39
C ALA A 80 1.73 6.72 9.45
N GLN A 81 1.68 8.04 9.36
CA GLN A 81 2.29 8.93 10.34
C GLN A 81 1.61 8.81 11.72
N ALA A 82 0.29 8.64 11.74
CA ALA A 82 -0.47 8.59 12.99
C ALA A 82 -0.43 7.21 13.66
N ASN A 83 -0.34 6.13 12.89
CA ASN A 83 -0.57 4.78 13.40
C ASN A 83 0.61 3.82 13.26
N SER A 84 1.43 3.95 12.21
CA SER A 84 2.50 2.98 11.96
C SER A 84 3.82 3.38 12.60
N GLY A 85 4.19 4.65 12.51
CA GLY A 85 5.51 5.10 12.92
C GLY A 85 6.63 4.57 12.02
N SER A 86 6.31 4.05 10.84
CA SER A 86 7.31 3.59 9.88
C SER A 86 8.20 4.73 9.42
N GLN A 87 9.47 4.42 9.15
CA GLN A 87 10.42 5.44 8.69
C GLN A 87 10.28 5.78 7.22
N TRP A 88 9.73 4.85 6.44
CA TRP A 88 9.71 4.96 4.98
C TRP A 88 8.32 4.68 4.44
N LEU A 89 7.98 5.38 3.35
CA LEU A 89 6.72 5.18 2.63
C LEU A 89 7.03 4.71 1.21
N ALA A 90 6.27 3.73 0.74
CA ALA A 90 6.34 3.28 -0.64
C ALA A 90 4.95 3.35 -1.25
N PHE A 91 4.85 3.81 -2.49
CA PHE A 91 3.57 3.89 -3.19
C PHE A 91 3.55 2.89 -4.32
N VAL A 92 2.45 2.16 -4.42
CA VAL A 92 2.22 1.21 -5.51
C VAL A 92 0.86 1.49 -6.12
N ASP A 93 0.80 1.66 -7.43
CA ASP A 93 -0.47 1.86 -8.12
C ASP A 93 -1.27 0.55 -8.12
N SER A 94 -2.57 0.66 -7.88
CA SER A 94 -3.43 -0.51 -7.69
C SER A 94 -3.68 -1.35 -8.95
N ASP A 95 -3.35 -0.83 -10.13
CA ASP A 95 -3.40 -1.57 -11.38
C ASP A 95 -2.04 -2.18 -11.77
N ASP A 96 -1.04 -2.01 -10.91
CA ASP A 96 0.31 -2.55 -11.10
C ASP A 96 0.53 -3.79 -10.23
N TRP A 97 1.67 -4.42 -10.44
CA TRP A 97 2.19 -5.48 -9.59
C TRP A 97 3.69 -5.29 -9.44
N VAL A 98 4.28 -5.86 -8.39
CA VAL A 98 5.68 -5.62 -8.07
C VAL A 98 6.47 -6.93 -7.99
N HIS A 99 7.74 -6.84 -8.32
CA HIS A 99 8.66 -7.97 -8.22
C HIS A 99 8.79 -8.42 -6.76
N PRO A 100 8.99 -9.73 -6.46
CA PRO A 100 9.11 -10.21 -5.07
C PRO A 100 10.17 -9.51 -4.23
N ASP A 101 11.22 -8.97 -4.83
CA ASP A 101 12.30 -8.27 -4.12
C ASP A 101 12.17 -6.75 -4.14
N PHE A 102 11.01 -6.22 -4.56
CA PHE A 102 10.81 -4.78 -4.70
C PHE A 102 11.10 -4.02 -3.40
N LEU A 103 10.45 -4.40 -2.31
CA LEU A 103 10.63 -3.73 -1.02
C LEU A 103 12.04 -3.95 -0.45
N ARG A 104 12.58 -5.13 -0.60
CA ARG A 104 13.94 -5.41 -0.14
C ARG A 104 14.96 -4.52 -0.84
N ARG A 105 14.85 -4.37 -2.15
CA ARG A 105 15.75 -3.51 -2.93
C ARG A 105 15.62 -2.05 -2.54
N LEU A 106 14.38 -1.58 -2.37
CA LEU A 106 14.15 -0.20 -1.94
C LEU A 106 14.71 0.06 -0.56
N TYR A 107 14.47 -0.84 0.39
CA TYR A 107 14.97 -0.69 1.75
C TYR A 107 16.49 -0.67 1.80
N THR A 108 17.14 -1.56 1.07
CA THR A 108 18.60 -1.60 0.97
C THR A 108 19.15 -0.30 0.37
N MET A 109 18.52 0.21 -0.67
CA MET A 109 18.94 1.45 -1.31
C MET A 109 18.83 2.63 -0.36
N VAL A 110 17.73 2.74 0.38
CA VAL A 110 17.51 3.82 1.33
C VAL A 110 18.54 3.79 2.45
N GLN A 111 18.85 2.62 2.97
CA GLN A 111 19.86 2.48 4.02
C GLN A 111 21.25 2.91 3.54
N LYS A 112 21.57 2.68 2.27
CA LYS A 112 22.86 3.07 1.70
C LYS A 112 22.93 4.54 1.36
N THR A 113 21.85 5.12 0.85
CA THR A 113 21.87 6.47 0.28
C THR A 113 21.16 7.51 1.13
N GLY A 114 20.32 7.09 2.06
CA GLY A 114 19.48 7.99 2.85
C GLY A 114 18.37 8.65 2.05
N CYS A 115 18.05 8.17 0.85
CA CYS A 115 17.00 8.74 0.02
C CYS A 115 15.62 8.33 0.50
N LEU A 116 14.63 9.21 0.23
CA LEU A 116 13.24 8.87 0.45
C LEU A 116 12.75 7.89 -0.60
N LEU A 117 11.89 6.98 -0.20
CA LEU A 117 11.27 6.04 -1.11
C LEU A 117 10.07 6.69 -1.79
N SER A 118 10.10 6.74 -3.11
CA SER A 118 8.90 7.02 -3.88
C SER A 118 8.93 6.05 -5.05
N ALA A 119 8.00 5.13 -5.04
CA ALA A 119 8.02 4.08 -6.02
C ALA A 119 6.98 4.31 -7.08
N CYS A 120 7.37 4.02 -8.28
CA CYS A 120 6.53 3.78 -9.46
C CYS A 120 5.15 4.31 -9.41
#